data_44eda40699c1dee8ed6387718bebdd4a
#
_entry.id   44eda40699c1dee8ed6387718bebdd4a
#
_cell.length_a   1.000
_cell.length_b   1.000
_cell.length_c   1.000
_cell.angle_alpha   90.00
_cell.angle_beta   90.00
_cell.angle_gamma   90.00
#
_symmetry.space_group_name_H-M   'P 1'
#
loop_
_entity.id
_entity.type
_entity.pdbx_description
1 polymer ?
#
loop_
_entity_poly.entity_id
_entity_poly.type
_entity_poly.pdbx_seq_one_letter_code
_entity_poly.pdbx_strand_id
1 'polypeptide(L)'
;MLTSPALDEILIAQDLSLAEARKRLAASRFGLLFATDNAGKVCGHIDADLAAKEGASNVADAMVSGAVAGPIRLSLDAGGRALALATPADARRVPIAEPTLGGNELKYVTECVTTNWISSQGSFVRRFETEFAALLGVPHALAVSNGTVALHLALAAYGIGPGDEVIVPDLTFAATLNAVIYTGATPVLVDVAADTWNMDPDAVAAAITPRTKAIMPVHLYGQPTDMAPILALAKRRGLVVVEDAAEAVGAKWNGIPCGAIGDCGTFSFFSNKLMTTGEGGMVVFKDDAIAARARRLRDHGMNPQRRYWHDEVGFNYRLTNLQAAIGCAQLEQLAGFLESKKRLSTHYNRRFASIAEIECPTVRDGFENSYWVYTIVLDCAALGVSRDAFMAKLASAGIDTRPIFYCMHDMPPYKGFAGNREFPVSARISANGLSLPSSTSITQAELDFVADTVVRLVAAHRLAAPAAA
;
A
#
# COMPACT_ATOMS: atom_id res chain seq x y z
N MET A 1 0.74 -1.57 23.88
CA MET A 1 0.64 -1.09 25.30
C MET A 1 2.00 -0.62 25.75
N LEU A 2 2.11 0.62 26.22
CA LEU A 2 3.37 1.13 26.79
C LEU A 2 3.64 0.43 28.13
N THR A 3 4.87 -0.02 28.31
CA THR A 3 5.33 -0.73 29.51
C THR A 3 5.60 0.21 30.69
N SER A 4 5.88 -0.32 31.88
CA SER A 4 6.09 0.39 33.15
C SER A 4 6.80 1.77 33.07
N PRO A 5 7.90 1.98 32.33
CA PRO A 5 8.59 3.28 32.26
C PRO A 5 7.72 4.42 31.70
N ALA A 6 6.76 4.12 30.82
CA ALA A 6 5.89 5.14 30.23
C ALA A 6 4.74 5.56 31.20
N LEU A 7 4.36 4.70 32.11
CA LEU A 7 3.41 5.04 33.18
C LEU A 7 4.04 5.99 34.22
N ASP A 8 5.31 5.77 34.55
CA ASP A 8 6.04 6.62 35.51
C ASP A 8 6.19 8.08 35.02
N GLU A 9 6.18 8.29 33.70
CA GLU A 9 6.25 9.64 33.08
C GLU A 9 4.93 10.41 33.24
N ILE A 10 3.79 9.73 33.40
CA ILE A 10 2.45 10.35 33.35
C ILE A 10 1.65 10.22 34.64
N LEU A 11 2.09 9.40 35.61
CA LEU A 11 1.46 9.30 36.91
C LEU A 11 2.08 10.27 37.91
N ILE A 12 1.24 10.99 38.62
CA ILE A 12 1.63 11.94 39.66
C ILE A 12 0.76 11.79 40.88
N ALA A 13 1.28 12.12 42.06
CA ALA A 13 0.49 12.18 43.27
C ALA A 13 -0.50 13.35 43.22
N GLN A 14 -1.71 13.14 43.73
CA GLN A 14 -2.77 14.19 43.75
C GLN A 14 -2.42 15.39 44.66
N ASP A 15 -1.54 15.19 45.62
CA ASP A 15 -1.06 16.23 46.54
C ASP A 15 0.17 17.00 46.01
N LEU A 16 0.65 16.65 44.82
CA LEU A 16 1.76 17.35 44.17
C LEU A 16 1.40 18.83 43.92
N SER A 17 2.37 19.73 44.13
CA SER A 17 2.16 21.16 43.86
C SER A 17 1.93 21.40 42.37
N LEU A 18 1.10 22.39 42.01
CA LEU A 18 0.90 22.76 40.60
C LEU A 18 2.17 23.25 39.88
N ALA A 19 3.11 23.83 40.63
CA ALA A 19 4.39 24.23 40.06
C ALA A 19 5.19 23.03 39.54
N GLU A 20 5.25 21.95 40.33
CA GLU A 20 5.92 20.71 39.92
C GLU A 20 5.11 19.95 38.86
N ALA A 21 3.78 19.96 38.92
CA ALA A 21 2.93 19.39 37.88
C ALA A 21 3.11 20.08 36.54
N ARG A 22 3.18 21.40 36.49
CA ARG A 22 3.48 22.17 35.26
C ARG A 22 4.84 21.82 34.66
N LYS A 23 5.85 21.63 35.49
CA LYS A 23 7.19 21.21 35.05
C LYS A 23 7.14 19.80 34.41
N ARG A 24 6.43 18.86 35.02
CA ARG A 24 6.23 17.51 34.46
C ARG A 24 5.37 17.53 33.20
N LEU A 25 4.32 18.36 33.14
CA LEU A 25 3.50 18.54 31.93
C LEU A 25 4.33 19.05 30.77
N ALA A 26 5.24 20.03 30.99
CA ALA A 26 6.13 20.55 29.97
C ALA A 26 7.14 19.50 29.46
N ALA A 27 7.49 18.51 30.28
CA ALA A 27 8.35 17.40 29.90
C ALA A 27 7.57 16.19 29.32
N SER A 28 6.24 16.13 29.53
CA SER A 28 5.38 15.04 29.06
C SER A 28 5.14 15.14 27.57
N ARG A 29 5.47 14.09 26.82
CA ARG A 29 5.14 13.97 25.40
C ARG A 29 3.63 13.89 25.10
N PHE A 30 2.80 13.74 26.13
CA PHE A 30 1.33 13.64 26.00
C PHE A 30 0.62 14.95 26.36
N GLY A 31 1.32 15.93 26.97
CA GLY A 31 0.73 17.17 27.47
C GLY A 31 -0.32 16.95 28.56
N LEU A 32 -0.26 15.81 29.26
CA LEU A 32 -1.26 15.31 30.20
C LEU A 32 -0.57 14.49 31.28
N LEU A 33 -1.09 14.57 32.52
CA LEU A 33 -0.71 13.71 33.67
C LEU A 33 -1.94 13.13 34.33
N PHE A 34 -1.86 11.91 34.86
CA PHE A 34 -2.90 11.29 35.65
C PHE A 34 -2.53 11.33 37.16
N ALA A 35 -3.49 11.76 37.97
CA ALA A 35 -3.33 11.87 39.42
C ALA A 35 -3.70 10.57 40.11
N THR A 36 -2.88 10.16 41.08
CA THR A 36 -3.14 8.99 41.93
C THR A 36 -3.25 9.40 43.39
N ASP A 37 -4.10 8.69 44.17
CA ASP A 37 -4.11 8.79 45.62
C ASP A 37 -2.93 8.05 46.27
N ASN A 38 -2.86 8.11 47.61
CA ASN A 38 -1.80 7.47 48.39
C ASN A 38 -1.81 5.92 48.31
N ALA A 39 -2.87 5.32 47.78
CA ALA A 39 -2.98 3.88 47.54
C ALA A 39 -2.56 3.53 46.08
N GLY A 40 -2.20 4.54 45.24
CA GLY A 40 -1.86 4.38 43.84
C GLY A 40 -3.06 4.23 42.91
N LYS A 41 -4.28 4.50 43.41
CA LYS A 41 -5.49 4.48 42.60
C LYS A 41 -5.61 5.78 41.81
N VAL A 42 -5.94 5.68 40.52
CA VAL A 42 -6.16 6.84 39.65
C VAL A 42 -7.46 7.56 40.05
N CYS A 43 -7.36 8.84 40.37
CA CYS A 43 -8.47 9.70 40.77
C CYS A 43 -8.85 10.74 39.73
N GLY A 44 -7.95 11.14 38.88
CA GLY A 44 -8.23 12.16 37.86
C GLY A 44 -7.07 12.39 36.91
N HIS A 45 -7.20 13.45 36.13
CA HIS A 45 -6.12 13.91 35.21
C HIS A 45 -6.00 15.45 35.22
N ILE A 46 -4.85 15.95 34.80
CA ILE A 46 -4.53 17.36 34.67
C ILE A 46 -3.76 17.59 33.37
N ASP A 47 -4.12 18.64 32.65
CA ASP A 47 -3.38 19.20 31.50
C ASP A 47 -2.88 20.62 31.77
N ALA A 48 -2.33 21.27 30.79
CA ALA A 48 -1.77 22.62 30.93
C ALA A 48 -2.85 23.66 31.34
N ASP A 49 -4.06 23.56 30.78
CA ASP A 49 -5.17 24.47 31.08
C ASP A 49 -5.70 24.28 32.52
N LEU A 50 -5.87 23.04 32.93
CA LEU A 50 -6.26 22.70 34.29
C LEU A 50 -5.18 23.10 35.31
N ALA A 51 -3.89 22.90 34.96
CA ALA A 51 -2.77 23.31 35.79
C ALA A 51 -2.63 24.83 35.91
N ALA A 52 -3.21 25.62 34.99
CA ALA A 52 -3.24 27.08 35.04
C ALA A 52 -4.38 27.66 35.85
N LYS A 53 -5.27 26.81 36.44
CA LYS A 53 -6.46 27.24 37.19
C LYS A 53 -6.10 28.12 38.36
N GLU A 54 -6.70 29.32 38.42
CA GLU A 54 -6.51 30.25 39.51
C GLU A 54 -7.14 29.73 40.84
N GLY A 55 -6.41 29.92 41.93
CA GLY A 55 -6.86 29.52 43.27
C GLY A 55 -6.57 28.06 43.62
N ALA A 56 -6.09 27.22 42.72
CA ALA A 56 -5.69 25.87 43.04
C ALA A 56 -4.22 25.85 43.56
N SER A 57 -3.95 25.06 44.61
CA SER A 57 -2.61 24.97 45.20
C SER A 57 -1.89 23.66 44.85
N ASN A 58 -2.65 22.60 44.56
CA ASN A 58 -2.15 21.28 44.22
C ASN A 58 -2.96 20.65 43.09
N VAL A 59 -2.55 19.44 42.65
CA VAL A 59 -3.19 18.72 41.56
C VAL A 59 -4.63 18.35 41.89
N ALA A 60 -4.94 17.95 43.13
CA ALA A 60 -6.30 17.57 43.54
C ALA A 60 -7.31 18.71 43.37
N ASP A 61 -6.88 19.97 43.57
CA ASP A 61 -7.73 21.15 43.41
C ASP A 61 -8.03 21.52 41.92
N ALA A 62 -7.15 21.12 41.02
CA ALA A 62 -7.21 21.50 39.61
C ALA A 62 -7.69 20.37 38.71
N MET A 63 -7.52 19.09 39.09
CA MET A 63 -7.79 17.93 38.21
C MET A 63 -9.28 17.74 37.90
N VAL A 64 -9.51 17.03 36.79
CA VAL A 64 -10.82 16.49 36.43
C VAL A 64 -10.83 14.99 36.77
N SER A 65 -11.89 14.54 37.44
CA SER A 65 -12.04 13.14 37.89
C SER A 65 -12.13 12.16 36.72
N GLY A 66 -11.47 11.01 36.85
CA GLY A 66 -11.56 9.89 35.92
C GLY A 66 -10.24 9.47 35.27
N ALA A 67 -10.26 8.27 34.71
CA ALA A 67 -9.10 7.65 34.04
C ALA A 67 -9.09 7.88 32.53
N VAL A 68 -9.88 8.83 32.05
CA VAL A 68 -10.03 9.17 30.60
C VAL A 68 -9.83 10.68 30.44
N ALA A 69 -8.91 11.06 29.57
CA ALA A 69 -8.64 12.44 29.21
C ALA A 69 -8.61 12.57 27.69
N GLY A 70 -9.72 13.03 27.11
CA GLY A 70 -9.87 13.07 25.66
C GLY A 70 -9.70 11.67 25.06
N PRO A 71 -8.79 11.52 24.09
CA PRO A 71 -8.51 10.23 23.45
C PRO A 71 -7.60 9.30 24.27
N ILE A 72 -7.00 9.80 25.38
CA ILE A 72 -6.08 9.02 26.22
C ILE A 72 -6.84 8.32 27.33
N ARG A 73 -6.58 7.03 27.52
CA ARG A 73 -7.21 6.19 28.55
C ARG A 73 -6.17 5.38 29.31
N LEU A 74 -6.40 5.19 30.61
CA LEU A 74 -5.66 4.22 31.42
C LEU A 74 -6.47 2.92 31.53
N SER A 75 -5.84 1.78 31.31
CA SER A 75 -6.35 0.49 31.76
C SER A 75 -6.07 0.37 33.23
N LEU A 76 -7.08 0.00 34.01
CA LEU A 76 -7.01 -0.12 35.46
C LEU A 76 -7.17 -1.58 35.89
N ASP A 77 -6.55 -1.96 37.02
CA ASP A 77 -6.83 -3.21 37.71
C ASP A 77 -8.16 -3.11 38.51
N ALA A 78 -8.56 -4.19 39.16
CA ALA A 78 -9.76 -4.24 40.01
C ALA A 78 -9.71 -3.26 41.17
N GLY A 79 -8.55 -2.81 41.61
CA GLY A 79 -8.32 -1.80 42.64
C GLY A 79 -8.27 -0.37 42.11
N GLY A 80 -8.37 -0.15 40.78
CA GLY A 80 -8.31 1.14 40.15
C GLY A 80 -6.91 1.69 39.94
N ARG A 81 -5.86 0.85 40.02
CA ARG A 81 -4.46 1.23 39.71
C ARG A 81 -4.19 1.12 38.25
N ALA A 82 -3.33 2.00 37.72
CA ALA A 82 -2.96 2.00 36.31
C ALA A 82 -2.13 0.75 35.93
N LEU A 83 -2.59 -0.02 34.96
CA LEU A 83 -1.91 -1.18 34.39
C LEU A 83 -1.18 -0.80 33.07
N ALA A 84 -1.83 0.00 32.25
CA ALA A 84 -1.31 0.39 30.95
C ALA A 84 -1.93 1.72 30.50
N LEU A 85 -1.18 2.46 29.66
CA LEU A 85 -1.65 3.65 28.97
C LEU A 85 -2.15 3.26 27.58
N ALA A 86 -3.40 3.57 27.27
CA ALA A 86 -3.93 3.58 25.91
C ALA A 86 -3.95 5.02 25.40
N THR A 87 -3.07 5.32 24.47
CA THR A 87 -3.08 6.59 23.73
C THR A 87 -3.99 6.46 22.50
N PRO A 88 -4.31 7.55 21.77
CA PRO A 88 -4.99 7.43 20.47
C PRO A 88 -4.23 6.55 19.48
N ALA A 89 -2.91 6.46 19.64
CA ALA A 89 -2.09 5.52 18.86
C ALA A 89 -2.23 4.07 19.34
N ASP A 90 -2.62 3.85 20.61
CA ASP A 90 -2.88 2.55 21.23
C ASP A 90 -4.39 2.23 21.34
N ALA A 91 -5.27 3.20 21.15
CA ALA A 91 -6.68 2.95 20.89
C ALA A 91 -6.71 2.08 19.63
N ARG A 92 -7.14 0.82 19.76
CA ARG A 92 -7.17 -0.27 18.78
C ARG A 92 -7.31 0.29 17.35
N ARG A 93 -6.17 0.63 16.77
CA ARG A 93 -6.10 1.08 15.38
C ARG A 93 -5.76 -0.13 14.55
N VAL A 94 -6.65 -0.49 13.65
CA VAL A 94 -6.38 -1.54 12.65
C VAL A 94 -5.82 -0.85 11.42
N PRO A 95 -4.50 -0.97 11.14
CA PRO A 95 -3.86 -0.27 10.04
C PRO A 95 -4.26 -0.87 8.69
N ILE A 96 -4.20 -0.06 7.63
CA ILE A 96 -4.53 -0.52 6.26
C ILE A 96 -3.56 -1.60 5.79
N ALA A 97 -2.27 -1.39 5.98
CA ALA A 97 -1.20 -2.33 5.66
C ALA A 97 0.06 -2.00 6.45
N GLU A 98 0.62 -3.01 7.10
CA GLU A 98 1.91 -2.93 7.79
C GLU A 98 2.84 -4.01 7.26
N PRO A 99 4.14 -3.73 7.12
CA PRO A 99 5.11 -4.74 6.74
C PRO A 99 5.26 -5.79 7.85
N THR A 100 5.37 -7.04 7.47
CA THR A 100 5.67 -8.14 8.41
C THR A 100 7.14 -8.51 8.28
N LEU A 101 7.93 -8.21 9.32
CA LEU A 101 9.38 -8.42 9.37
C LEU A 101 9.70 -9.48 10.44
N GLY A 102 9.28 -10.72 10.20
CA GLY A 102 9.39 -11.81 11.18
C GLY A 102 10.34 -12.94 10.78
N GLY A 103 11.07 -12.80 9.66
CA GLY A 103 11.96 -13.81 9.12
C GLY A 103 13.45 -13.52 9.34
N ASN A 104 14.22 -13.69 8.29
CA ASN A 104 15.69 -13.52 8.31
C ASN A 104 16.16 -12.08 8.04
N GLU A 105 15.27 -11.06 8.01
CA GLU A 105 15.60 -9.68 7.64
C GLU A 105 16.74 -9.12 8.49
N LEU A 106 16.60 -9.19 9.82
CA LEU A 106 17.64 -8.69 10.75
C LEU A 106 18.97 -9.44 10.55
N LYS A 107 18.92 -10.76 10.37
CA LYS A 107 20.11 -11.59 10.15
C LYS A 107 20.85 -11.16 8.89
N TYR A 108 20.16 -11.03 7.77
CA TYR A 108 20.78 -10.73 6.47
C TYR A 108 21.26 -9.28 6.39
N VAL A 109 20.52 -8.32 6.97
CA VAL A 109 20.99 -6.93 7.07
C VAL A 109 22.22 -6.83 7.97
N THR A 110 22.27 -7.55 9.10
CA THR A 110 23.45 -7.62 9.98
C THR A 110 24.66 -8.17 9.23
N GLU A 111 24.49 -9.23 8.42
CA GLU A 111 25.56 -9.77 7.57
C GLU A 111 26.10 -8.69 6.61
N CYS A 112 25.23 -7.94 5.93
CA CYS A 112 25.66 -6.86 5.05
C CYS A 112 26.51 -5.81 5.77
N VAL A 113 26.10 -5.41 6.98
CA VAL A 113 26.80 -4.39 7.76
C VAL A 113 28.14 -4.92 8.29
N THR A 114 28.16 -6.11 8.87
CA THR A 114 29.37 -6.70 9.47
C THR A 114 30.43 -7.07 8.44
N THR A 115 30.02 -7.35 7.20
CA THR A 115 30.94 -7.66 6.09
C THR A 115 31.28 -6.44 5.23
N ASN A 116 30.72 -5.25 5.51
CA ASN A 116 30.84 -4.02 4.74
C ASN A 116 30.27 -4.11 3.29
N TRP A 117 29.44 -5.10 2.98
CA TRP A 117 28.80 -5.25 1.67
C TRP A 117 27.42 -4.62 1.68
N ILE A 118 27.34 -3.29 1.66
CA ILE A 118 26.10 -2.53 1.78
C ILE A 118 25.58 -1.93 0.45
N SER A 119 26.47 -1.78 -0.56
CA SER A 119 26.14 -1.15 -1.83
C SER A 119 25.55 -2.13 -2.86
N SER A 120 25.35 -1.70 -4.10
CA SER A 120 24.68 -2.46 -5.17
C SER A 120 25.48 -3.62 -5.77
N GLN A 121 26.67 -3.96 -5.25
CA GLN A 121 27.55 -5.01 -5.75
C GLN A 121 27.53 -6.30 -4.89
N GLY A 122 26.64 -6.42 -3.93
CA GLY A 122 26.61 -7.51 -2.97
C GLY A 122 26.00 -8.83 -3.47
N SER A 123 26.21 -9.90 -2.69
CA SER A 123 25.70 -11.25 -2.98
C SER A 123 24.18 -11.33 -2.89
N PHE A 124 23.54 -10.57 -1.99
CA PHE A 124 22.09 -10.56 -1.84
C PHE A 124 21.37 -9.98 -3.06
N VAL A 125 21.98 -9.01 -3.77
CA VAL A 125 21.38 -8.50 -5.02
C VAL A 125 21.25 -9.63 -6.04
N ARG A 126 22.35 -10.38 -6.28
CA ARG A 126 22.34 -11.51 -7.23
C ARG A 126 21.40 -12.63 -6.78
N ARG A 127 21.40 -12.95 -5.49
CA ARG A 127 20.52 -13.95 -4.90
C ARG A 127 19.07 -13.56 -5.11
N PHE A 128 18.69 -12.33 -4.78
CA PHE A 128 17.33 -11.82 -4.92
C PHE A 128 16.85 -11.85 -6.39
N GLU A 129 17.70 -11.40 -7.33
CA GLU A 129 17.42 -11.48 -8.77
C GLU A 129 17.20 -12.93 -9.22
N THR A 130 18.06 -13.85 -8.81
CA THR A 130 17.99 -15.28 -9.20
C THR A 130 16.72 -15.95 -8.63
N GLU A 131 16.46 -15.77 -7.34
CA GLU A 131 15.31 -16.38 -6.67
C GLU A 131 13.99 -15.81 -7.17
N PHE A 132 13.93 -14.49 -7.46
CA PHE A 132 12.75 -13.86 -8.02
C PHE A 132 12.48 -14.28 -9.47
N ALA A 133 13.52 -14.42 -10.30
CA ALA A 133 13.40 -14.98 -11.64
C ALA A 133 12.86 -16.43 -11.59
N ALA A 134 13.37 -17.25 -10.68
CA ALA A 134 12.91 -18.62 -10.49
C ALA A 134 11.44 -18.69 -10.02
N LEU A 135 11.03 -17.80 -9.10
CA LEU A 135 9.63 -17.68 -8.65
C LEU A 135 8.66 -17.48 -9.81
N LEU A 136 9.04 -16.63 -10.77
CA LEU A 136 8.20 -16.29 -11.91
C LEU A 136 8.38 -17.23 -13.12
N GLY A 137 9.43 -18.06 -13.12
CA GLY A 137 9.76 -18.92 -14.28
C GLY A 137 10.26 -18.11 -15.48
N VAL A 138 10.96 -17.00 -15.27
CA VAL A 138 11.52 -16.12 -16.31
C VAL A 138 13.05 -16.17 -16.31
N PRO A 139 13.72 -15.93 -17.46
CA PRO A 139 15.19 -16.03 -17.54
C PRO A 139 15.92 -14.87 -16.85
N HIS A 140 15.31 -13.68 -16.80
CA HIS A 140 15.99 -12.48 -16.31
C HIS A 140 15.15 -11.69 -15.32
N ALA A 141 15.73 -11.36 -14.17
CA ALA A 141 15.24 -10.37 -13.23
C ALA A 141 16.36 -9.39 -12.89
N LEU A 142 16.03 -8.11 -12.80
CA LEU A 142 16.93 -7.02 -12.48
C LEU A 142 16.35 -6.20 -11.33
N ALA A 143 16.99 -6.25 -10.17
CA ALA A 143 16.60 -5.47 -9.01
C ALA A 143 16.93 -3.98 -9.22
N VAL A 144 15.97 -3.12 -8.91
CA VAL A 144 16.05 -1.67 -9.09
C VAL A 144 15.59 -0.93 -7.84
N SER A 145 15.88 0.37 -7.77
CA SER A 145 15.68 1.19 -6.56
C SER A 145 14.21 1.41 -6.16
N ASN A 146 13.25 1.29 -7.08
CA ASN A 146 11.81 1.34 -6.80
C ASN A 146 10.97 0.89 -8.01
N GLY A 147 9.64 0.75 -7.84
CA GLY A 147 8.74 0.33 -8.91
C GLY A 147 8.62 1.33 -10.06
N THR A 148 8.69 2.63 -9.80
CA THR A 148 8.61 3.67 -10.84
C THR A 148 9.77 3.56 -11.83
N VAL A 149 10.99 3.38 -11.31
CA VAL A 149 12.16 3.21 -12.18
C VAL A 149 12.20 1.83 -12.85
N ALA A 150 11.52 0.81 -12.29
CA ALA A 150 11.32 -0.48 -12.97
C ALA A 150 10.51 -0.30 -14.26
N LEU A 151 9.37 0.42 -14.19
CA LEU A 151 8.54 0.75 -15.34
C LEU A 151 9.30 1.58 -16.38
N HIS A 152 9.99 2.63 -15.93
CA HIS A 152 10.79 3.48 -16.82
C HIS A 152 11.91 2.69 -17.51
N LEU A 153 12.65 1.86 -16.77
CA LEU A 153 13.72 1.03 -17.31
C LEU A 153 13.19 0.02 -18.33
N ALA A 154 12.01 -0.57 -18.10
CA ALA A 154 11.35 -1.47 -19.03
C ALA A 154 11.09 -0.77 -20.37
N LEU A 155 10.42 0.38 -20.35
CA LEU A 155 10.12 1.16 -21.55
C LEU A 155 11.40 1.62 -22.28
N ALA A 156 12.38 2.14 -21.55
CA ALA A 156 13.66 2.58 -22.10
C ALA A 156 14.45 1.42 -22.76
N ALA A 157 14.39 0.22 -22.15
CA ALA A 157 15.05 -0.97 -22.71
C ALA A 157 14.46 -1.39 -24.07
N TYR A 158 13.15 -1.22 -24.25
CA TYR A 158 12.48 -1.41 -25.55
C TYR A 158 12.65 -0.23 -26.51
N GLY A 159 13.32 0.85 -26.11
CA GLY A 159 13.56 2.02 -26.95
C GLY A 159 12.34 2.90 -27.16
N ILE A 160 11.34 2.78 -26.30
CA ILE A 160 10.12 3.62 -26.33
C ILE A 160 10.50 5.05 -25.91
N GLY A 161 10.08 6.05 -26.69
CA GLY A 161 10.51 7.43 -26.49
C GLY A 161 9.65 8.45 -27.24
N PRO A 162 10.20 9.65 -27.53
CA PRO A 162 9.47 10.74 -28.15
C PRO A 162 8.83 10.33 -29.49
N GLY A 163 7.55 10.64 -29.64
CA GLY A 163 6.74 10.30 -30.81
C GLY A 163 5.98 8.98 -30.68
N ASP A 164 6.34 8.13 -29.72
CA ASP A 164 5.63 6.88 -29.42
C ASP A 164 4.46 7.11 -28.49
N GLU A 165 3.49 6.20 -28.54
CA GLU A 165 2.33 6.14 -27.65
C GLU A 165 2.36 4.82 -26.86
N VAL A 166 2.02 4.90 -25.55
CA VAL A 166 1.83 3.76 -24.68
C VAL A 166 0.42 3.79 -24.11
N ILE A 167 -0.36 2.72 -24.35
CA ILE A 167 -1.72 2.59 -23.82
C ILE A 167 -1.66 2.15 -22.35
N VAL A 168 -2.32 2.90 -21.47
CA VAL A 168 -2.34 2.70 -20.00
C VAL A 168 -3.77 2.85 -19.47
N PRO A 169 -4.16 2.16 -18.38
CA PRO A 169 -5.48 2.37 -17.78
C PRO A 169 -5.57 3.74 -17.11
N ASP A 170 -6.77 4.31 -17.11
CA ASP A 170 -7.07 5.56 -16.40
C ASP A 170 -7.11 5.38 -14.87
N LEU A 171 -7.50 4.19 -14.40
CA LEU A 171 -7.52 3.84 -12.99
C LEU A 171 -6.24 3.08 -12.62
N THR A 172 -5.24 3.81 -12.16
CA THR A 172 -3.93 3.26 -11.75
C THR A 172 -3.21 4.20 -10.80
N PHE A 173 -2.05 3.77 -10.29
CA PHE A 173 -1.14 4.66 -9.58
C PHE A 173 -0.34 5.53 -10.56
N ALA A 174 -0.04 6.76 -10.17
CA ALA A 174 0.64 7.76 -11.00
C ALA A 174 1.97 7.29 -11.62
N ALA A 175 2.67 6.32 -11.00
CA ALA A 175 3.93 5.79 -11.50
C ALA A 175 3.82 5.19 -12.91
N THR A 176 2.68 4.57 -13.24
CA THR A 176 2.40 4.00 -14.57
C THR A 176 2.51 5.06 -15.67
N LEU A 177 1.87 6.22 -15.48
CA LEU A 177 1.93 7.32 -16.44
C LEU A 177 3.27 8.04 -16.41
N ASN A 178 3.79 8.29 -15.22
CA ASN A 178 5.07 8.97 -15.05
C ASN A 178 6.20 8.25 -15.80
N ALA A 179 6.23 6.93 -15.75
CA ALA A 179 7.24 6.14 -16.46
C ALA A 179 7.16 6.35 -17.97
N VAL A 180 5.97 6.44 -18.55
CA VAL A 180 5.77 6.77 -19.97
C VAL A 180 6.24 8.19 -20.28
N ILE A 181 5.83 9.17 -19.48
CA ILE A 181 6.21 10.58 -19.65
C ILE A 181 7.73 10.77 -19.54
N TYR A 182 8.40 10.08 -18.62
CA TYR A 182 9.85 10.16 -18.44
C TYR A 182 10.64 9.69 -19.66
N THR A 183 10.10 8.76 -20.47
CA THR A 183 10.74 8.38 -21.75
C THR A 183 10.54 9.42 -22.86
N GLY A 184 9.66 10.40 -22.66
CA GLY A 184 9.23 11.35 -23.69
C GLY A 184 8.09 10.81 -24.57
N ALA A 185 7.61 9.59 -24.35
CA ALA A 185 6.43 9.02 -25.00
C ALA A 185 5.13 9.62 -24.45
N THR A 186 4.03 9.42 -25.17
CA THR A 186 2.71 9.93 -24.81
C THR A 186 1.87 8.80 -24.20
N PRO A 187 1.39 8.92 -22.94
CA PRO A 187 0.41 7.98 -22.42
C PRO A 187 -0.94 8.17 -23.10
N VAL A 188 -1.59 7.06 -23.44
CA VAL A 188 -2.94 7.01 -24.01
C VAL A 188 -3.86 6.32 -23.00
N LEU A 189 -4.72 7.09 -22.35
CA LEU A 189 -5.61 6.58 -21.31
C LEU A 189 -6.74 5.75 -21.91
N VAL A 190 -7.09 4.63 -21.24
CA VAL A 190 -8.28 3.82 -21.56
C VAL A 190 -9.06 3.51 -20.31
N ASP A 191 -10.38 3.32 -20.44
CA ASP A 191 -11.23 2.95 -19.31
C ASP A 191 -10.96 1.51 -18.87
N VAL A 192 -11.54 1.12 -17.74
CA VAL A 192 -11.42 -0.19 -17.14
C VAL A 192 -12.70 -1.00 -17.26
N ALA A 193 -12.60 -2.32 -17.22
CA ALA A 193 -13.75 -3.22 -17.21
C ALA A 193 -14.48 -3.15 -15.85
N ALA A 194 -15.80 -3.18 -15.89
CA ALA A 194 -16.65 -2.93 -14.72
C ALA A 194 -16.52 -4.00 -13.63
N ASP A 195 -16.17 -5.23 -13.99
CA ASP A 195 -16.13 -6.38 -13.09
C ASP A 195 -14.72 -6.62 -12.51
N THR A 196 -13.66 -6.36 -13.27
CA THR A 196 -12.28 -6.62 -12.83
C THR A 196 -11.53 -5.36 -12.41
N TRP A 197 -12.06 -4.18 -12.77
CA TRP A 197 -11.46 -2.85 -12.56
C TRP A 197 -10.09 -2.67 -13.23
N ASN A 198 -9.73 -3.61 -14.09
CA ASN A 198 -8.52 -3.59 -14.89
C ASN A 198 -8.81 -3.10 -16.31
N MET A 199 -7.75 -2.77 -17.04
CA MET A 199 -7.80 -2.27 -18.42
C MET A 199 -8.83 -3.03 -19.29
N ASP A 200 -9.76 -2.30 -19.91
CA ASP A 200 -10.77 -2.87 -20.81
C ASP A 200 -10.14 -3.16 -22.19
N PRO A 201 -10.14 -4.42 -22.65
CA PRO A 201 -9.56 -4.80 -23.95
C PRO A 201 -10.22 -4.11 -25.17
N ASP A 202 -11.52 -3.82 -25.10
CA ASP A 202 -12.23 -3.15 -26.18
C ASP A 202 -11.81 -1.67 -26.26
N ALA A 203 -11.66 -1.01 -25.11
CA ALA A 203 -11.10 0.33 -25.02
C ALA A 203 -9.66 0.38 -25.51
N VAL A 204 -8.85 -0.63 -25.21
CA VAL A 204 -7.47 -0.78 -25.77
C VAL A 204 -7.51 -0.87 -27.29
N ALA A 205 -8.37 -1.74 -27.84
CA ALA A 205 -8.47 -1.92 -29.30
C ALA A 205 -8.85 -0.62 -30.03
N ALA A 206 -9.76 0.16 -29.44
CA ALA A 206 -10.19 1.46 -29.98
C ALA A 206 -9.12 2.55 -29.87
N ALA A 207 -8.18 2.43 -28.93
CA ALA A 207 -7.14 3.43 -28.68
C ALA A 207 -5.86 3.24 -29.51
N ILE A 208 -5.69 2.12 -30.22
CA ILE A 208 -4.48 1.84 -31.01
C ILE A 208 -4.37 2.79 -32.21
N THR A 209 -3.22 3.44 -32.34
CA THR A 209 -2.84 4.29 -33.46
C THR A 209 -1.56 3.78 -34.14
N PRO A 210 -1.13 4.34 -35.29
CA PRO A 210 0.18 4.02 -35.88
C PRO A 210 1.38 4.36 -34.99
N ARG A 211 1.21 5.24 -33.99
CA ARG A 211 2.27 5.61 -33.01
C ARG A 211 2.30 4.69 -31.80
N THR A 212 1.28 3.88 -31.59
CA THR A 212 1.25 2.95 -30.44
C THR A 212 2.42 1.95 -30.55
N LYS A 213 3.23 1.85 -29.50
CA LYS A 213 4.38 0.93 -29.39
C LYS A 213 4.21 -0.09 -28.29
N ALA A 214 3.50 0.26 -27.23
CA ALA A 214 3.27 -0.65 -26.11
C ALA A 214 1.86 -0.54 -25.55
N ILE A 215 1.45 -1.62 -24.88
CA ILE A 215 0.32 -1.68 -23.99
C ILE A 215 0.89 -1.99 -22.59
N MET A 216 0.48 -1.23 -21.59
CA MET A 216 0.91 -1.42 -20.19
C MET A 216 -0.28 -1.76 -19.30
N PRO A 217 -0.72 -3.03 -19.27
CA PRO A 217 -1.75 -3.48 -18.34
C PRO A 217 -1.24 -3.36 -16.91
N VAL A 218 -2.13 -2.93 -16.00
CA VAL A 218 -1.88 -2.88 -14.56
C VAL A 218 -2.70 -3.98 -13.89
N HIS A 219 -2.08 -4.75 -13.03
CA HIS A 219 -2.78 -5.76 -12.21
C HIS A 219 -3.21 -5.10 -10.89
N LEU A 220 -4.29 -4.31 -10.98
CA LEU A 220 -4.72 -3.40 -9.93
C LEU A 220 -5.09 -4.14 -8.64
N TYR A 221 -4.52 -3.72 -7.50
CA TYR A 221 -4.71 -4.29 -6.16
C TYR A 221 -4.44 -5.81 -6.06
N GLY A 222 -3.67 -6.35 -7.01
CA GLY A 222 -3.33 -7.77 -7.07
C GLY A 222 -4.30 -8.61 -7.91
N GLN A 223 -5.31 -7.97 -8.52
CA GLN A 223 -6.23 -8.62 -9.45
C GLN A 223 -5.59 -8.75 -10.83
N PRO A 224 -5.45 -9.97 -11.39
CA PRO A 224 -4.93 -10.14 -12.74
C PRO A 224 -5.80 -9.43 -13.78
N THR A 225 -5.16 -8.76 -14.74
CA THR A 225 -5.82 -8.30 -15.97
C THR A 225 -6.15 -9.48 -16.86
N ASP A 226 -7.23 -9.42 -17.63
CA ASP A 226 -7.51 -10.42 -18.67
C ASP A 226 -6.52 -10.24 -19.83
N MET A 227 -5.46 -11.04 -19.80
CA MET A 227 -4.34 -10.91 -20.71
C MET A 227 -4.59 -11.49 -22.10
N ALA A 228 -5.55 -12.43 -22.27
CA ALA A 228 -5.76 -13.09 -23.55
C ALA A 228 -6.09 -12.11 -24.69
N PRO A 229 -7.08 -11.24 -24.59
CA PRO A 229 -7.40 -10.28 -25.64
C PRO A 229 -6.28 -9.25 -25.86
N ILE A 230 -5.59 -8.80 -24.80
CA ILE A 230 -4.47 -7.85 -24.86
C ILE A 230 -3.29 -8.46 -25.63
N LEU A 231 -2.89 -9.68 -25.31
CA LEU A 231 -1.81 -10.39 -26.01
C LEU A 231 -2.17 -10.63 -27.49
N ALA A 232 -3.42 -10.97 -27.78
CA ALA A 232 -3.89 -11.14 -29.13
C ALA A 232 -3.82 -9.82 -29.93
N LEU A 233 -4.19 -8.70 -29.34
CA LEU A 233 -4.07 -7.36 -29.92
C LEU A 233 -2.60 -6.99 -30.15
N ALA A 234 -1.76 -7.15 -29.15
CA ALA A 234 -0.34 -6.85 -29.19
C ALA A 234 0.36 -7.65 -30.31
N LYS A 235 0.13 -8.95 -30.37
CA LYS A 235 0.67 -9.83 -31.42
C LYS A 235 0.27 -9.38 -32.84
N ARG A 236 -1.01 -9.04 -33.06
CA ARG A 236 -1.50 -8.59 -34.37
C ARG A 236 -0.91 -7.26 -34.82
N ARG A 237 -0.54 -6.40 -33.86
CA ARG A 237 -0.06 -5.04 -34.12
C ARG A 237 1.45 -4.87 -33.94
N GLY A 238 2.15 -5.91 -33.50
CA GLY A 238 3.59 -5.84 -33.19
C GLY A 238 3.90 -4.92 -32.01
N LEU A 239 3.04 -4.90 -30.99
CA LEU A 239 3.18 -4.06 -29.80
C LEU A 239 3.86 -4.82 -28.68
N VAL A 240 4.63 -4.12 -27.84
CA VAL A 240 5.22 -4.64 -26.62
C VAL A 240 4.18 -4.62 -25.50
N VAL A 241 4.15 -5.68 -24.69
CA VAL A 241 3.31 -5.75 -23.47
C VAL A 241 4.19 -5.66 -22.23
N VAL A 242 4.08 -4.55 -21.52
CA VAL A 242 4.80 -4.26 -20.27
C VAL A 242 3.80 -4.39 -19.11
N GLU A 243 3.91 -5.44 -18.30
CA GLU A 243 3.02 -5.61 -17.14
C GLU A 243 3.45 -4.73 -15.97
N ASP A 244 2.56 -3.84 -15.52
CA ASP A 244 2.69 -3.21 -14.21
C ASP A 244 2.09 -4.15 -13.15
N ALA A 245 2.97 -4.97 -12.57
CA ALA A 245 2.65 -5.92 -11.50
C ALA A 245 3.13 -5.41 -10.13
N ALA A 246 3.28 -4.08 -9.96
CA ALA A 246 3.73 -3.46 -8.71
C ALA A 246 2.85 -3.81 -7.49
N GLU A 247 1.66 -4.34 -7.71
CA GLU A 247 0.67 -4.72 -6.71
C GLU A 247 0.32 -6.22 -6.74
N ALA A 248 0.97 -6.99 -7.64
CA ALA A 248 0.51 -8.32 -8.00
C ALA A 248 1.55 -9.44 -7.81
N VAL A 249 2.50 -9.26 -6.89
CA VAL A 249 3.42 -10.35 -6.53
C VAL A 249 2.59 -11.55 -6.04
N GLY A 250 2.79 -12.71 -6.67
CA GLY A 250 2.08 -13.95 -6.35
C GLY A 250 0.70 -14.10 -6.97
N ALA A 251 0.17 -13.07 -7.63
CA ALA A 251 -1.04 -13.20 -8.44
C ALA A 251 -0.77 -14.01 -9.71
N LYS A 252 -1.80 -14.71 -10.23
CA LYS A 252 -1.65 -15.53 -11.44
C LYS A 252 -2.86 -15.38 -12.36
N TRP A 253 -2.59 -15.46 -13.65
CA TRP A 253 -3.58 -15.58 -14.70
C TRP A 253 -3.40 -16.93 -15.42
N ASN A 254 -4.40 -17.80 -15.36
CA ASN A 254 -4.36 -19.18 -15.89
C ASN A 254 -3.10 -19.96 -15.47
N GLY A 255 -2.70 -19.82 -14.19
CA GLY A 255 -1.53 -20.47 -13.62
C GLY A 255 -0.18 -19.79 -13.93
N ILE A 256 -0.17 -18.77 -14.82
CA ILE A 256 1.04 -18.01 -15.16
C ILE A 256 1.14 -16.82 -14.19
N PRO A 257 2.29 -16.61 -13.49
CA PRO A 257 2.47 -15.46 -12.62
C PRO A 257 2.31 -14.13 -13.35
N CYS A 258 1.58 -13.18 -12.75
CA CYS A 258 1.53 -11.80 -13.23
C CYS A 258 2.95 -11.20 -13.24
N GLY A 259 3.27 -10.45 -14.30
CA GLY A 259 4.61 -9.96 -14.60
C GLY A 259 5.45 -10.93 -15.45
N ALA A 260 4.98 -12.18 -15.66
CA ALA A 260 5.61 -13.16 -16.53
C ALA A 260 4.75 -13.52 -17.76
N ILE A 261 3.65 -12.81 -18.00
CA ILE A 261 2.69 -13.09 -19.08
C ILE A 261 3.07 -12.34 -20.36
N GLY A 262 3.32 -11.05 -20.27
CA GLY A 262 3.74 -10.16 -21.36
C GLY A 262 5.20 -10.34 -21.79
N ASP A 263 5.78 -9.34 -22.43
CA ASP A 263 7.18 -9.33 -22.85
C ASP A 263 8.12 -9.02 -21.68
N CYS A 264 7.68 -8.17 -20.75
CA CYS A 264 8.34 -7.89 -19.47
C CYS A 264 7.32 -7.53 -18.38
N GLY A 265 7.75 -7.63 -17.14
CA GLY A 265 6.94 -7.25 -15.97
C GLY A 265 7.74 -6.44 -14.97
N THR A 266 7.05 -5.60 -14.21
CA THR A 266 7.65 -4.70 -13.23
C THR A 266 6.98 -4.85 -11.88
N PHE A 267 7.76 -4.72 -10.81
CA PHE A 267 7.31 -4.94 -9.43
C PHE A 267 7.79 -3.85 -8.52
N SER A 268 7.06 -3.61 -7.43
CA SER A 268 7.41 -2.68 -6.37
C SER A 268 7.55 -3.40 -5.04
N PHE A 269 8.57 -3.03 -4.29
CA PHE A 269 8.81 -3.49 -2.92
C PHE A 269 8.80 -2.32 -1.93
N PHE A 270 7.93 -1.32 -2.21
CA PHE A 270 7.68 -0.23 -1.27
C PHE A 270 7.14 -0.76 0.06
N SER A 271 7.27 0.02 1.14
CA SER A 271 7.01 -0.41 2.52
C SER A 271 5.64 -1.05 2.77
N ASN A 272 4.61 -0.68 2.01
CA ASN A 272 3.24 -1.20 2.17
C ASN A 272 2.87 -2.33 1.19
N LYS A 273 3.81 -2.78 0.35
CA LYS A 273 3.54 -3.87 -0.61
C LYS A 273 3.48 -5.23 0.09
N LEU A 274 3.01 -6.26 -0.61
CA LEU A 274 2.87 -7.62 -0.07
C LEU A 274 4.19 -8.14 0.51
N MET A 275 5.29 -7.90 -0.18
CA MET A 275 6.65 -8.03 0.31
C MET A 275 7.40 -6.71 0.12
N THR A 276 8.32 -6.40 1.01
CA THR A 276 8.98 -5.09 1.02
C THR A 276 10.49 -5.18 1.14
N THR A 277 11.17 -4.16 0.61
CA THR A 277 12.59 -3.86 0.89
C THR A 277 12.75 -2.45 1.48
N GLY A 278 11.65 -1.87 2.01
CA GLY A 278 11.55 -0.45 2.38
C GLY A 278 11.28 0.41 1.15
N GLU A 279 12.25 0.52 0.28
CA GLU A 279 12.16 0.97 -1.11
C GLU A 279 12.82 -0.09 -1.99
N GLY A 280 12.28 -0.35 -3.16
CA GLY A 280 12.81 -1.31 -4.12
C GLY A 280 11.83 -1.64 -5.23
N GLY A 281 12.36 -2.30 -6.27
CA GLY A 281 11.58 -2.81 -7.38
C GLY A 281 12.34 -3.92 -8.10
N MET A 282 11.65 -4.55 -9.04
CA MET A 282 12.21 -5.55 -9.95
C MET A 282 11.64 -5.33 -11.35
N VAL A 283 12.47 -5.53 -12.35
CA VAL A 283 11.99 -5.68 -13.72
C VAL A 283 12.44 -7.02 -14.25
N VAL A 284 11.53 -7.74 -14.91
CA VAL A 284 11.81 -9.06 -15.49
C VAL A 284 11.63 -9.05 -17.00
N PHE A 285 12.43 -9.82 -17.70
CA PHE A 285 12.43 -9.90 -19.17
C PHE A 285 12.49 -11.33 -19.64
N LYS A 286 11.89 -11.59 -20.81
CA LYS A 286 12.00 -12.86 -21.54
C LYS A 286 13.10 -12.85 -22.57
N ASP A 287 13.40 -11.68 -23.16
CA ASP A 287 14.38 -11.51 -24.24
C ASP A 287 15.77 -11.19 -23.68
N ASP A 288 16.78 -11.96 -24.10
CA ASP A 288 18.16 -11.84 -23.64
C ASP A 288 18.80 -10.49 -24.02
N ALA A 289 18.52 -9.99 -25.24
CA ALA A 289 19.11 -8.74 -25.74
C ALA A 289 18.52 -7.52 -25.02
N ILE A 290 17.20 -7.53 -24.79
CA ILE A 290 16.51 -6.48 -24.01
C ILE A 290 17.00 -6.50 -22.56
N ALA A 291 17.11 -7.67 -21.93
CA ALA A 291 17.63 -7.80 -20.58
C ALA A 291 19.08 -7.30 -20.46
N ALA A 292 19.93 -7.62 -21.43
CA ALA A 292 21.31 -7.13 -21.48
C ALA A 292 21.37 -5.61 -21.63
N ARG A 293 20.51 -5.00 -22.46
CA ARG A 293 20.38 -3.55 -22.59
C ARG A 293 19.88 -2.92 -21.29
N ALA A 294 18.83 -3.47 -20.70
CA ALA A 294 18.29 -2.99 -19.42
C ALA A 294 19.36 -3.01 -18.31
N ARG A 295 20.20 -4.05 -18.26
CA ARG A 295 21.31 -4.16 -17.31
C ARG A 295 22.32 -3.03 -17.46
N ARG A 296 22.68 -2.66 -18.70
CA ARG A 296 23.56 -1.51 -18.99
C ARG A 296 22.87 -0.20 -18.59
N LEU A 297 21.64 0.02 -19.06
CA LEU A 297 20.89 1.25 -18.75
C LEU A 297 20.72 1.45 -17.23
N ARG A 298 20.45 0.39 -16.46
CA ARG A 298 20.33 0.43 -15.00
C ARG A 298 21.59 0.94 -14.31
N ASP A 299 22.76 0.72 -14.92
CA ASP A 299 24.09 1.05 -14.40
C ASP A 299 24.83 2.04 -15.32
N HIS A 300 24.28 3.24 -15.45
CA HIS A 300 24.89 4.38 -16.18
C HIS A 300 25.19 4.15 -17.66
N GLY A 301 24.66 3.12 -18.31
CA GLY A 301 25.03 2.76 -19.70
C GLY A 301 26.46 2.24 -19.82
N MET A 302 27.05 1.75 -18.73
CA MET A 302 28.44 1.33 -18.67
C MET A 302 28.68 0.04 -19.46
N ASN A 303 29.74 0.01 -20.22
CA ASN A 303 30.18 -1.17 -20.98
C ASN A 303 30.66 -2.28 -20.03
N PRO A 304 30.13 -3.51 -20.11
CA PRO A 304 30.49 -4.58 -19.18
C PRO A 304 31.92 -5.08 -19.31
N GLN A 305 32.56 -4.89 -20.47
CA GLN A 305 33.94 -5.30 -20.73
C GLN A 305 34.97 -4.17 -20.50
N ARG A 306 34.50 -2.90 -20.50
CA ARG A 306 35.39 -1.74 -20.39
C ARG A 306 34.92 -0.80 -19.29
N ARG A 307 35.49 -0.95 -18.11
CA ARG A 307 35.14 -0.15 -16.93
C ARG A 307 35.28 1.36 -17.19
N TYR A 308 34.29 2.16 -16.72
CA TYR A 308 34.20 3.64 -16.91
C TYR A 308 34.03 4.08 -18.37
N TRP A 309 33.75 3.17 -19.27
CA TRP A 309 33.34 3.48 -20.64
C TRP A 309 31.81 3.34 -20.75
N HIS A 310 31.14 4.34 -21.28
CA HIS A 310 29.69 4.38 -21.38
C HIS A 310 29.28 4.35 -22.86
N ASP A 311 28.52 3.34 -23.27
CA ASP A 311 28.09 3.17 -24.67
C ASP A 311 26.82 3.96 -24.99
N GLU A 312 26.01 4.26 -23.94
CA GLU A 312 24.76 5.01 -24.05
C GLU A 312 24.49 5.77 -22.75
N VAL A 313 23.59 6.76 -22.79
CA VAL A 313 23.13 7.46 -21.60
C VAL A 313 22.25 6.50 -20.78
N GLY A 314 22.68 6.18 -19.58
CA GLY A 314 21.98 5.29 -18.68
C GLY A 314 21.60 5.96 -17.35
N PHE A 315 21.11 5.15 -16.41
CA PHE A 315 20.53 5.60 -15.15
C PHE A 315 21.31 5.03 -13.96
N ASN A 316 21.12 5.60 -12.78
CA ASN A 316 21.53 4.98 -11.52
C ASN A 316 20.30 4.41 -10.81
N TYR A 317 19.86 3.23 -11.28
CA TYR A 317 18.63 2.59 -10.80
C TYR A 317 18.88 1.30 -10.00
N ARG A 318 20.13 1.08 -9.57
CA ARG A 318 20.50 -0.15 -8.85
C ARG A 318 19.90 -0.21 -7.46
N LEU A 319 19.53 -1.41 -7.03
CA LEU A 319 19.16 -1.72 -5.65
C LEU A 319 20.42 -1.94 -4.80
N THR A 320 20.39 -1.55 -3.54
CA THR A 320 21.49 -1.81 -2.60
C THR A 320 21.44 -3.25 -2.06
N ASN A 321 22.59 -3.76 -1.60
CA ASN A 321 22.65 -5.08 -0.97
C ASN A 321 21.86 -5.17 0.34
N LEU A 322 21.76 -4.06 1.09
CA LEU A 322 20.92 -3.96 2.29
C LEU A 322 19.44 -4.19 1.96
N GLN A 323 18.92 -3.52 0.94
CA GLN A 323 17.54 -3.69 0.49
C GLN A 323 17.31 -5.10 -0.06
N ALA A 324 18.24 -5.61 -0.87
CA ALA A 324 18.15 -6.96 -1.41
C ALA A 324 18.19 -8.05 -0.32
N ALA A 325 18.94 -7.83 0.75
CA ALA A 325 18.97 -8.71 1.92
C ALA A 325 17.59 -8.84 2.58
N ILE A 326 16.88 -7.71 2.75
CA ILE A 326 15.49 -7.72 3.20
C ILE A 326 14.62 -8.46 2.18
N GLY A 327 14.79 -8.18 0.87
CA GLY A 327 14.04 -8.82 -0.20
C GLY A 327 14.15 -10.34 -0.23
N CYS A 328 15.36 -10.88 -0.01
CA CYS A 328 15.56 -12.34 0.11
C CYS A 328 14.79 -12.93 1.31
N ALA A 329 14.85 -12.27 2.48
CA ALA A 329 14.13 -12.73 3.66
C ALA A 329 12.60 -12.65 3.51
N GLN A 330 12.10 -11.63 2.83
CA GLN A 330 10.68 -11.49 2.51
C GLN A 330 10.22 -12.54 1.49
N LEU A 331 11.05 -12.85 0.49
CA LEU A 331 10.74 -13.86 -0.51
C LEU A 331 10.61 -15.26 0.12
N GLU A 332 11.42 -15.59 1.12
CA GLU A 332 11.34 -16.82 1.90
C GLU A 332 9.97 -16.98 2.60
N GLN A 333 9.28 -15.87 2.91
CA GLN A 333 8.00 -15.85 3.62
C GLN A 333 6.79 -15.67 2.71
N LEU A 334 7.00 -15.44 1.40
CA LEU A 334 5.94 -15.06 0.46
C LEU A 334 4.74 -16.00 0.46
N ALA A 335 4.97 -17.32 0.53
CA ALA A 335 3.88 -18.30 0.56
C ALA A 335 2.95 -18.10 1.76
N GLY A 336 3.51 -17.81 2.95
CA GLY A 336 2.73 -17.50 4.16
C GLY A 336 1.98 -16.16 4.04
N PHE A 337 2.55 -15.18 3.38
CA PHE A 337 1.87 -13.90 3.12
C PHE A 337 0.67 -14.09 2.19
N LEU A 338 0.82 -14.85 1.11
CA LEU A 338 -0.28 -15.16 0.18
C LEU A 338 -1.40 -15.95 0.86
N GLU A 339 -1.07 -16.92 1.73
CA GLU A 339 -2.08 -17.65 2.51
C GLU A 339 -2.84 -16.71 3.47
N SER A 340 -2.14 -15.77 4.13
CA SER A 340 -2.78 -14.75 4.95
C SER A 340 -3.73 -13.86 4.14
N LYS A 341 -3.35 -13.47 2.91
CA LYS A 341 -4.21 -12.70 2.00
C LYS A 341 -5.44 -13.47 1.55
N LYS A 342 -5.29 -14.76 1.26
CA LYS A 342 -6.40 -15.64 0.91
C LYS A 342 -7.38 -15.81 2.07
N ARG A 343 -6.89 -16.00 3.30
CA ARG A 343 -7.72 -16.07 4.51
C ARG A 343 -8.52 -14.77 4.71
N LEU A 344 -7.84 -13.63 4.63
CA LEU A 344 -8.42 -12.29 4.79
C LEU A 344 -9.51 -12.03 3.73
N SER A 345 -9.22 -12.26 2.44
CA SER A 345 -10.16 -12.01 1.35
C SER A 345 -11.37 -12.93 1.42
N THR A 346 -11.18 -14.21 1.74
CA THR A 346 -12.26 -15.16 1.97
C THR A 346 -13.19 -14.72 3.09
N HIS A 347 -12.61 -14.17 4.19
CA HIS A 347 -13.39 -13.66 5.31
C HIS A 347 -14.25 -12.45 4.89
N TYR A 348 -13.65 -11.44 4.28
CA TYR A 348 -14.39 -10.25 3.82
C TYR A 348 -15.45 -10.60 2.76
N ASN A 349 -15.13 -11.41 1.75
CA ASN A 349 -16.08 -11.85 0.74
C ASN A 349 -17.30 -12.49 1.38
N ARG A 350 -17.09 -13.43 2.33
CA ARG A 350 -18.19 -14.08 3.05
C ARG A 350 -19.07 -13.10 3.84
N ARG A 351 -18.43 -12.10 4.47
CA ARG A 351 -19.13 -11.11 5.31
C ARG A 351 -19.95 -10.11 4.49
N PHE A 352 -19.52 -9.82 3.27
CA PHE A 352 -20.15 -8.82 2.42
C PHE A 352 -21.05 -9.38 1.33
N ALA A 353 -21.02 -10.69 1.07
CA ALA A 353 -21.72 -11.36 -0.03
C ALA A 353 -23.24 -11.07 -0.13
N SER A 354 -23.90 -10.79 1.01
CA SER A 354 -25.35 -10.53 1.05
C SER A 354 -25.69 -9.02 1.13
N ILE A 355 -24.71 -8.14 0.99
CA ILE A 355 -24.87 -6.70 1.12
C ILE A 355 -24.89 -6.08 -0.28
N ALA A 356 -26.07 -5.73 -0.79
CA ALA A 356 -26.24 -5.24 -2.15
C ALA A 356 -25.47 -3.91 -2.43
N GLU A 357 -25.24 -3.10 -1.40
CA GLU A 357 -24.54 -1.81 -1.50
C GLU A 357 -23.01 -1.95 -1.45
N ILE A 358 -22.49 -3.17 -1.42
CA ILE A 358 -21.04 -3.44 -1.44
C ILE A 358 -20.72 -4.32 -2.64
N GLU A 359 -19.98 -3.75 -3.59
CA GLU A 359 -19.37 -4.50 -4.68
C GLU A 359 -17.99 -5.00 -4.21
N CYS A 360 -17.81 -6.32 -4.15
CA CYS A 360 -16.54 -6.96 -3.80
C CYS A 360 -15.70 -7.23 -5.05
N PRO A 361 -14.38 -7.42 -4.92
CA PRO A 361 -13.53 -7.81 -6.04
C PRO A 361 -14.03 -9.10 -6.69
N THR A 362 -14.29 -9.06 -7.98
CA THR A 362 -14.69 -10.25 -8.75
C THR A 362 -13.45 -11.04 -9.15
N VAL A 363 -13.42 -12.33 -8.82
CA VAL A 363 -12.38 -13.25 -9.27
C VAL A 363 -12.97 -14.16 -10.34
N ARG A 364 -12.49 -14.07 -11.59
CA ARG A 364 -12.87 -14.93 -12.70
C ARG A 364 -12.17 -16.29 -12.59
N ASP A 365 -12.73 -17.32 -13.24
CA ASP A 365 -12.06 -18.62 -13.34
C ASP A 365 -10.67 -18.48 -13.98
N GLY A 366 -9.68 -19.14 -13.41
CA GLY A 366 -8.28 -19.04 -13.82
C GLY A 366 -7.52 -17.81 -13.29
N PHE A 367 -8.17 -16.93 -12.53
CA PHE A 367 -7.53 -15.75 -11.93
C PHE A 367 -7.25 -16.05 -10.45
N GLU A 368 -5.99 -15.86 -10.03
CA GLU A 368 -5.58 -15.93 -8.63
C GLU A 368 -5.15 -14.52 -8.18
N ASN A 369 -6.01 -13.84 -7.41
CA ASN A 369 -5.73 -12.51 -6.89
C ASN A 369 -4.78 -12.60 -5.67
N SER A 370 -3.74 -11.77 -5.60
CA SER A 370 -2.85 -11.68 -4.43
C SER A 370 -3.35 -10.73 -3.34
N TYR A 371 -4.41 -9.96 -3.63
CA TYR A 371 -5.03 -9.02 -2.67
C TYR A 371 -4.02 -8.14 -1.94
N TRP A 372 -3.17 -7.40 -2.68
CA TRP A 372 -2.28 -6.44 -2.04
C TRP A 372 -3.01 -5.63 -0.96
N VAL A 373 -4.14 -5.03 -1.33
CA VAL A 373 -5.15 -4.52 -0.39
C VAL A 373 -6.53 -5.02 -0.81
N TYR A 374 -7.38 -5.32 0.15
CA TYR A 374 -8.77 -5.71 -0.11
C TYR A 374 -9.60 -4.45 -0.29
N THR A 375 -10.18 -4.29 -1.47
CA THR A 375 -10.88 -3.07 -1.89
C THR A 375 -12.35 -3.40 -2.18
N ILE A 376 -13.26 -2.52 -1.78
CA ILE A 376 -14.69 -2.59 -2.06
C ILE A 376 -15.16 -1.30 -2.74
N VAL A 377 -16.25 -1.38 -3.50
CA VAL A 377 -16.94 -0.21 -4.05
C VAL A 377 -18.32 -0.12 -3.41
N LEU A 378 -18.65 1.04 -2.84
CA LEU A 378 -19.93 1.29 -2.19
C LEU A 378 -20.95 1.82 -3.20
N ASP A 379 -22.22 1.42 -3.05
CA ASP A 379 -23.31 2.18 -3.64
C ASP A 379 -23.63 3.41 -2.75
N CYS A 380 -22.81 4.45 -2.91
CA CYS A 380 -22.94 5.68 -2.13
C CYS A 380 -24.29 6.38 -2.33
N ALA A 381 -24.90 6.20 -3.50
CA ALA A 381 -26.22 6.78 -3.80
C ALA A 381 -27.32 6.08 -2.98
N ALA A 382 -27.36 4.75 -2.99
CA ALA A 382 -28.31 3.96 -2.18
C ALA A 382 -28.10 4.17 -0.67
N LEU A 383 -26.85 4.34 -0.24
CA LEU A 383 -26.53 4.59 1.18
C LEU A 383 -26.77 6.03 1.62
N GLY A 384 -26.95 6.98 0.72
CA GLY A 384 -27.08 8.41 1.05
C GLY A 384 -25.85 9.00 1.75
N VAL A 385 -24.65 8.44 1.51
CA VAL A 385 -23.39 8.86 2.12
C VAL A 385 -22.25 8.81 1.11
N SER A 386 -21.37 9.81 1.12
CA SER A 386 -20.16 9.76 0.30
C SER A 386 -19.14 8.75 0.86
N ARG A 387 -18.29 8.19 -0.03
CA ARG A 387 -17.16 7.36 0.36
C ARG A 387 -16.31 7.99 1.48
N ASP A 388 -15.99 9.28 1.36
CA ASP A 388 -15.12 9.97 2.31
C ASP A 388 -15.78 10.12 3.69
N ALA A 389 -17.09 10.39 3.73
CA ALA A 389 -17.84 10.42 4.98
C ALA A 389 -17.95 9.01 5.62
N PHE A 390 -18.08 7.96 4.81
CA PHE A 390 -18.07 6.58 5.28
C PHE A 390 -16.69 6.21 5.86
N MET A 391 -15.60 6.57 5.17
CA MET A 391 -14.23 6.39 5.65
C MET A 391 -13.97 7.14 6.95
N ALA A 392 -14.47 8.37 7.11
CA ALA A 392 -14.34 9.13 8.35
C ALA A 392 -15.02 8.43 9.54
N LYS A 393 -16.15 7.74 9.33
CA LYS A 393 -16.80 6.92 10.37
C LYS A 393 -15.97 5.67 10.72
N LEU A 394 -15.35 5.02 9.74
CA LEU A 394 -14.41 3.92 9.99
C LEU A 394 -13.18 4.40 10.77
N ALA A 395 -12.61 5.54 10.41
CA ALA A 395 -11.50 6.15 11.14
C ALA A 395 -11.86 6.48 12.60
N SER A 396 -13.07 7.00 12.84
CA SER A 396 -13.58 7.25 14.20
C SER A 396 -13.74 5.97 15.03
N ALA A 397 -13.90 4.82 14.36
CA ALA A 397 -13.93 3.51 15.01
C ALA A 397 -12.52 2.89 15.17
N GLY A 398 -11.45 3.59 14.76
CA GLY A 398 -10.08 3.09 14.82
C GLY A 398 -9.68 2.19 13.64
N ILE A 399 -10.42 2.24 12.53
CA ILE A 399 -10.14 1.45 11.31
C ILE A 399 -9.52 2.38 10.27
N ASP A 400 -8.26 2.12 9.92
CA ASP A 400 -7.58 2.86 8.85
C ASP A 400 -8.01 2.33 7.47
N THR A 401 -8.31 3.25 6.56
CA THR A 401 -8.75 2.94 5.20
C THR A 401 -8.06 3.87 4.20
N ARG A 402 -8.07 3.50 2.93
CA ARG A 402 -7.60 4.38 1.85
C ARG A 402 -8.67 4.50 0.77
N PRO A 403 -8.83 5.67 0.14
CA PRO A 403 -9.62 5.74 -1.08
C PRO A 403 -8.96 4.87 -2.15
N ILE A 404 -9.75 4.33 -3.06
CA ILE A 404 -9.23 3.78 -4.32
C ILE A 404 -8.49 4.89 -5.08
N PHE A 405 -7.57 4.57 -5.97
CA PHE A 405 -6.84 5.58 -6.72
C PHE A 405 -7.80 6.55 -7.43
N TYR A 406 -7.41 7.82 -7.49
CA TYR A 406 -8.10 8.81 -8.31
C TYR A 406 -7.80 8.56 -9.78
N CYS A 407 -8.78 8.85 -10.64
CA CYS A 407 -8.60 8.74 -12.08
C CYS A 407 -7.48 9.65 -12.59
N MET A 408 -6.68 9.17 -13.52
CA MET A 408 -5.60 9.97 -14.10
C MET A 408 -6.13 11.17 -14.86
N HIS A 409 -7.28 11.03 -15.57
CA HIS A 409 -7.88 12.14 -16.31
C HIS A 409 -8.34 13.31 -15.43
N ASP A 410 -8.58 13.11 -14.13
CA ASP A 410 -8.95 14.14 -13.18
C ASP A 410 -7.77 14.92 -12.61
N MET A 411 -6.59 14.29 -12.60
CA MET A 411 -5.41 14.86 -11.95
C MET A 411 -4.76 15.95 -12.81
N PRO A 412 -4.41 17.13 -12.23
CA PRO A 412 -3.85 18.25 -12.97
C PRO A 412 -2.70 17.92 -13.94
N PRO A 413 -1.70 17.07 -13.59
CA PRO A 413 -0.59 16.78 -14.49
C PRO A 413 -0.96 15.85 -15.65
N TYR A 414 -2.08 15.09 -15.57
CA TYR A 414 -2.42 14.04 -16.53
C TYR A 414 -3.69 14.30 -17.34
N LYS A 415 -4.56 15.22 -16.90
CA LYS A 415 -5.84 15.48 -17.57
C LYS A 415 -5.71 15.82 -19.06
N GLY A 416 -4.57 16.36 -19.50
CA GLY A 416 -4.31 16.65 -20.91
C GLY A 416 -4.20 15.39 -21.79
N PHE A 417 -3.96 14.21 -21.22
CA PHE A 417 -3.86 12.95 -21.94
C PHE A 417 -5.21 12.25 -22.15
N ALA A 418 -6.29 12.74 -21.53
CA ALA A 418 -7.63 12.20 -21.71
C ALA A 418 -8.13 12.38 -23.17
N GLY A 419 -7.78 13.51 -23.80
CA GLY A 419 -8.34 13.88 -25.10
C GLY A 419 -9.86 14.02 -25.02
N ASN A 420 -10.57 13.42 -25.99
CA ASN A 420 -12.04 13.37 -26.04
C ASN A 420 -12.60 12.03 -25.54
N ARG A 421 -11.82 11.25 -24.78
CA ARG A 421 -12.27 9.95 -24.27
C ARG A 421 -13.05 10.12 -22.98
N GLU A 422 -14.01 9.23 -22.76
CA GLU A 422 -14.79 9.15 -21.54
C GLU A 422 -14.35 7.93 -20.74
N PHE A 423 -14.41 8.03 -19.39
CA PHE A 423 -13.94 7.01 -18.45
C PHE A 423 -15.03 6.73 -17.37
N PRO A 424 -16.27 6.38 -17.77
CA PRO A 424 -17.38 6.28 -16.83
C PRO A 424 -17.17 5.20 -15.77
N VAL A 425 -16.52 4.09 -16.12
CA VAL A 425 -16.28 2.99 -15.18
C VAL A 425 -15.19 3.38 -14.17
N SER A 426 -14.06 3.89 -14.64
CA SER A 426 -12.98 4.41 -13.78
C SER A 426 -13.51 5.48 -12.82
N ALA A 427 -14.29 6.45 -13.32
CA ALA A 427 -14.85 7.53 -12.50
C ALA A 427 -15.79 6.99 -11.41
N ARG A 428 -16.70 6.05 -11.74
CA ARG A 428 -17.60 5.40 -10.77
C ARG A 428 -16.81 4.71 -9.67
N ILE A 429 -15.84 3.88 -10.05
CA ILE A 429 -15.02 3.09 -9.12
C ILE A 429 -14.20 4.02 -8.24
N SER A 430 -13.53 5.02 -8.83
CA SER A 430 -12.69 5.98 -8.11
C SER A 430 -13.50 6.81 -7.10
N ALA A 431 -14.72 7.22 -7.44
CA ALA A 431 -15.56 8.02 -6.55
C ALA A 431 -16.06 7.24 -5.33
N ASN A 432 -16.29 5.93 -5.48
CA ASN A 432 -17.03 5.12 -4.51
C ASN A 432 -16.19 4.03 -3.84
N GLY A 433 -14.97 3.77 -4.33
CA GLY A 433 -14.14 2.69 -3.87
C GLY A 433 -13.24 3.05 -2.67
N LEU A 434 -13.06 2.09 -1.75
CA LEU A 434 -12.13 2.20 -0.63
C LEU A 434 -11.48 0.85 -0.32
N SER A 435 -10.25 0.92 0.18
CA SER A 435 -9.50 -0.25 0.65
C SER A 435 -9.62 -0.41 2.16
N LEU A 436 -9.80 -1.65 2.61
CA LEU A 436 -9.94 -2.06 4.00
C LEU A 436 -8.60 -2.63 4.54
N PRO A 437 -8.42 -2.70 5.88
CA PRO A 437 -7.27 -3.31 6.52
C PRO A 437 -6.88 -4.65 5.92
N SER A 438 -5.62 -4.74 5.51
CA SER A 438 -5.14 -5.86 4.68
C SER A 438 -3.73 -6.31 5.04
N SER A 439 -3.23 -6.02 6.25
CA SER A 439 -1.94 -6.52 6.74
C SER A 439 -1.88 -8.04 6.73
N THR A 440 -0.74 -8.63 6.40
CA THR A 440 -0.52 -10.08 6.48
C THR A 440 -0.55 -10.59 7.92
N SER A 441 -0.30 -9.71 8.89
CA SER A 441 -0.34 -9.96 10.33
C SER A 441 -1.71 -9.75 10.98
N ILE A 442 -2.74 -9.32 10.21
CA ILE A 442 -4.07 -9.04 10.76
C ILE A 442 -4.67 -10.28 11.44
N THR A 443 -5.12 -10.11 12.68
CA THR A 443 -5.73 -11.18 13.46
C THR A 443 -7.18 -11.44 13.06
N GLN A 444 -7.71 -12.62 13.41
CA GLN A 444 -9.13 -12.93 13.16
C GLN A 444 -10.05 -11.94 13.88
N ALA A 445 -9.73 -11.57 15.12
CA ALA A 445 -10.52 -10.61 15.91
C ALA A 445 -10.55 -9.20 15.28
N GLU A 446 -9.47 -8.79 14.62
CA GLU A 446 -9.42 -7.53 13.85
C GLU A 446 -10.22 -7.62 12.55
N LEU A 447 -10.13 -8.73 11.83
CA LEU A 447 -10.96 -8.98 10.64
C LEU A 447 -12.45 -8.95 10.98
N ASP A 448 -12.86 -9.62 12.06
CA ASP A 448 -14.25 -9.61 12.54
C ASP A 448 -14.68 -8.19 12.90
N PHE A 449 -13.85 -7.47 13.65
CA PHE A 449 -14.14 -6.09 14.05
C PHE A 449 -14.31 -5.13 12.87
N VAL A 450 -13.44 -5.22 11.87
CA VAL A 450 -13.54 -4.40 10.65
C VAL A 450 -14.81 -4.74 9.90
N ALA A 451 -15.06 -6.04 9.63
CA ALA A 451 -16.21 -6.49 8.88
C ALA A 451 -17.54 -6.12 9.59
N ASP A 452 -17.62 -6.35 10.92
CA ASP A 452 -18.81 -6.00 11.72
C ASP A 452 -19.07 -4.49 11.72
N THR A 453 -18.01 -3.69 11.75
CA THR A 453 -18.16 -2.22 11.70
C THR A 453 -18.65 -1.76 10.34
N VAL A 454 -18.14 -2.29 9.23
CA VAL A 454 -18.62 -2.00 7.87
C VAL A 454 -20.09 -2.38 7.75
N VAL A 455 -20.47 -3.61 8.12
CA VAL A 455 -21.87 -4.10 8.08
C VAL A 455 -22.80 -3.22 8.90
N ARG A 456 -22.42 -2.86 10.11
CA ARG A 456 -23.22 -1.98 11.00
C ARG A 456 -23.39 -0.57 10.42
N LEU A 457 -22.35 0.00 9.81
CA LEU A 457 -22.44 1.31 9.17
C LEU A 457 -23.37 1.30 7.97
N VAL A 458 -23.30 0.27 7.11
CA VAL A 458 -24.24 0.08 5.98
C VAL A 458 -25.68 -0.02 6.50
N ALA A 459 -25.92 -0.86 7.50
CA ALA A 459 -27.26 -1.03 8.07
C ALA A 459 -27.82 0.30 8.66
N ALA A 460 -26.96 1.08 9.34
CA ALA A 460 -27.36 2.37 9.91
C ALA A 460 -27.75 3.38 8.80
N HIS A 461 -27.08 3.36 7.65
CA HIS A 461 -27.39 4.21 6.51
C HIS A 461 -28.68 3.80 5.77
N ARG A 462 -28.93 2.50 5.62
CA ARG A 462 -30.22 2.01 5.08
C ARG A 462 -31.42 2.50 5.87
N LEU A 463 -31.32 2.52 7.23
CA LEU A 463 -32.39 2.97 8.11
C LEU A 463 -32.59 4.50 8.08
N ALA A 464 -31.55 5.26 7.73
CA ALA A 464 -31.60 6.71 7.64
C ALA A 464 -32.01 7.22 6.26
N ALA A 465 -31.96 6.40 5.21
CA ALA A 465 -32.43 6.76 3.88
C ALA A 465 -33.96 6.93 3.90
N PRO A 466 -34.54 8.06 3.41
CA PRO A 466 -35.99 8.19 3.28
C PRO A 466 -36.50 7.07 2.38
N ALA A 467 -37.57 6.38 2.82
CA ALA A 467 -38.26 5.41 1.98
C ALA A 467 -38.53 6.04 0.63
N ALA A 468 -38.00 5.44 -0.43
CA ALA A 468 -38.30 5.91 -1.80
C ALA A 468 -39.83 5.91 -1.97
N ALA A 469 -40.37 7.11 -2.15
CA ALA A 469 -41.81 7.33 -2.35
C ALA A 469 -42.23 6.91 -3.77
#